data_fe82e35f26531f777ac727d782ed0124
#
_entry.id   fe82e35f26531f777ac727d782ed0124
#
_cell.length_a   1.000
_cell.length_b   1.000
_cell.length_c   1.000
_cell.angle_alpha   90.00
_cell.angle_beta   90.00
_cell.angle_gamma   90.00
#
_symmetry.space_group_name_H-M   'P 1'
#
loop_
_entity.id
_entity.type
_entity.pdbx_description
1 polymer ?
#
loop_
_entity_poly.entity_id
_entity_poly.type
_entity_poly.pdbx_seq_one_letter_code
_entity_poly.pdbx_strand_id
1 'polypeptide(L)'
;DTARREKAMKVLNVMLSEQAQNRIVSEGQDILSYSQNVPLRLTEYLKDVRSVVEENHMYIRIASNDFFAVSKDVVSKMIAGKLTAEQAYQVFNAQLLADEEPADNETVLTSGKAYSNVFHANGGSAAFSVMANTLRGVYGTDVLLATANSFTGSVLQADYNQKMAASMIMPNGLMSRQRTMTGAELKKTVHAFVEGCEGGFVPFNRGSLPVVSGIAVEVKENNGSYTLTGITRNGQPLGDNDTVTVTCLATEKQMEALLASDSGTSAGEDTWVKNTWRDYVSGGAALAEPENYMTLR
;
A
#
# COMPACT_ATOMS: atom_id res chain seq x y z
N ASP A 1 -28.60 3.50 2.19
CA ASP A 1 -29.41 2.99 1.09
C ASP A 1 -29.65 1.49 1.29
N THR A 2 -30.88 1.13 1.68
CA THR A 2 -31.28 -0.23 2.03
C THR A 2 -31.09 -1.19 0.86
N ALA A 3 -31.41 -0.77 -0.37
CA ALA A 3 -31.28 -1.60 -1.56
C ALA A 3 -29.81 -1.95 -1.88
N ARG A 4 -28.90 -1.04 -1.60
CA ARG A 4 -27.46 -1.28 -1.76
C ARG A 4 -26.93 -2.26 -0.72
N ARG A 5 -27.40 -2.14 0.50
CA ARG A 5 -27.06 -3.08 1.59
C ARG A 5 -27.58 -4.48 1.30
N GLU A 6 -28.82 -4.62 0.83
CA GLU A 6 -29.38 -5.93 0.46
C GLU A 6 -28.61 -6.60 -0.67
N LYS A 7 -28.18 -5.83 -1.71
CA LYS A 7 -27.33 -6.35 -2.78
C LYS A 7 -25.98 -6.81 -2.25
N ALA A 8 -25.35 -6.02 -1.37
CA ALA A 8 -24.08 -6.39 -0.76
C ALA A 8 -24.18 -7.66 0.08
N MET A 9 -25.27 -7.81 0.86
CA MET A 9 -25.51 -9.02 1.65
C MET A 9 -25.74 -10.26 0.77
N LYS A 10 -26.41 -10.13 -0.38
CA LYS A 10 -26.54 -11.23 -1.34
C LYS A 10 -25.19 -11.71 -1.87
N VAL A 11 -24.32 -10.78 -2.25
CA VAL A 11 -22.96 -11.11 -2.71
C VAL A 11 -22.18 -11.80 -1.60
N LEU A 12 -22.21 -11.26 -0.38
CA LEU A 12 -21.53 -11.85 0.76
C LEU A 12 -22.01 -13.27 1.05
N ASN A 13 -23.32 -13.50 1.03
CA ASN A 13 -23.91 -14.82 1.24
C ASN A 13 -23.47 -15.83 0.16
N VAL A 14 -23.33 -15.38 -1.09
CA VAL A 14 -22.77 -16.27 -2.16
C VAL A 14 -21.31 -16.59 -1.87
N MET A 15 -20.49 -15.60 -1.52
CA MET A 15 -19.08 -15.82 -1.21
C MET A 15 -18.84 -16.72 0.00
N LEU A 16 -19.72 -16.65 1.00
CA LEU A 16 -19.66 -17.48 2.22
C LEU A 16 -20.40 -18.80 2.07
N SER A 17 -21.02 -19.08 0.91
CA SER A 17 -21.70 -20.36 0.68
C SER A 17 -20.70 -21.52 0.64
N GLU A 18 -21.14 -22.70 1.07
CA GLU A 18 -20.31 -23.91 1.01
C GLU A 18 -19.81 -24.20 -0.40
N GLN A 19 -20.61 -23.91 -1.42
CA GLN A 19 -20.23 -24.10 -2.81
C GLN A 19 -19.06 -23.19 -3.22
N ALA A 20 -19.11 -21.90 -2.88
CA ALA A 20 -18.03 -20.98 -3.19
C ALA A 20 -16.77 -21.30 -2.40
N GLN A 21 -16.91 -21.64 -1.11
CA GLN A 21 -15.79 -22.03 -0.24
C GLN A 21 -15.13 -23.33 -0.71
N ASN A 22 -15.92 -24.34 -1.11
CA ASN A 22 -15.40 -25.57 -1.70
C ASN A 22 -14.57 -25.31 -2.96
N ARG A 23 -15.01 -24.37 -3.79
CA ARG A 23 -14.27 -24.01 -5.01
C ARG A 23 -12.95 -23.33 -4.69
N ILE A 24 -12.95 -22.35 -3.77
CA ILE A 24 -11.73 -21.63 -3.33
C ILE A 24 -10.70 -22.64 -2.80
N VAL A 25 -11.12 -23.54 -1.93
CA VAL A 25 -10.25 -24.55 -1.33
C VAL A 25 -9.78 -25.59 -2.36
N SER A 26 -10.68 -26.06 -3.26
CA SER A 26 -10.33 -27.06 -4.28
C SER A 26 -9.37 -26.53 -5.34
N GLU A 27 -9.40 -25.24 -5.62
CA GLU A 27 -8.47 -24.58 -6.55
C GLU A 27 -7.14 -24.19 -5.87
N GLY A 28 -6.96 -24.50 -4.57
CA GLY A 28 -5.72 -24.26 -3.83
C GLY A 28 -5.44 -22.76 -3.56
N GLN A 29 -6.48 -21.93 -3.63
CA GLN A 29 -6.35 -20.49 -3.43
C GLN A 29 -6.40 -20.09 -1.95
N ASP A 30 -6.95 -20.95 -1.09
CA ASP A 30 -6.94 -20.77 0.35
C ASP A 30 -6.78 -22.10 1.08
N ILE A 31 -6.19 -22.08 2.27
CA ILE A 31 -5.97 -23.26 3.11
C ILE A 31 -7.13 -23.45 4.10
N LEU A 32 -7.81 -22.36 4.44
CA LEU A 32 -8.88 -22.35 5.43
C LEU A 32 -10.19 -21.89 4.82
N SER A 33 -11.24 -22.66 5.07
CA SER A 33 -12.60 -22.26 4.76
C SER A 33 -13.23 -21.50 5.94
N TYR A 34 -14.04 -20.49 5.65
CA TYR A 34 -14.88 -19.83 6.65
C TYR A 34 -16.07 -20.71 7.10
N SER A 35 -16.32 -21.81 6.40
CA SER A 35 -17.33 -22.79 6.76
C SER A 35 -16.71 -24.05 7.35
N GLN A 36 -17.11 -24.40 8.57
CA GLN A 36 -16.65 -25.64 9.22
C GLN A 36 -17.13 -26.90 8.49
N ASN A 37 -18.11 -26.80 7.61
CA ASN A 37 -18.68 -27.93 6.87
C ASN A 37 -17.97 -28.20 5.54
N VAL A 38 -17.02 -27.36 5.13
CA VAL A 38 -16.28 -27.54 3.89
C VAL A 38 -15.06 -28.42 4.16
N PRO A 39 -15.00 -29.63 3.60
CA PRO A 39 -13.85 -30.50 3.76
C PRO A 39 -12.65 -29.92 3.02
N LEU A 40 -11.59 -29.62 3.77
CA LEU A 40 -10.32 -29.17 3.20
C LEU A 40 -9.64 -30.32 2.50
N ARG A 41 -9.38 -30.20 1.19
CA ARG A 41 -8.52 -31.11 0.44
C ARG A 41 -7.05 -30.70 0.67
N LEU A 42 -6.57 -30.99 1.87
CA LEU A 42 -5.18 -30.73 2.20
C LEU A 42 -4.30 -31.84 1.64
N THR A 43 -3.16 -31.46 1.06
CA THR A 43 -2.05 -32.40 0.86
C THR A 43 -1.63 -32.95 2.22
N GLU A 44 -1.01 -34.14 2.27
CA GLU A 44 -0.52 -34.76 3.52
C GLU A 44 0.27 -33.74 4.39
N TYR A 45 1.02 -32.91 3.74
CA TYR A 45 1.81 -31.84 4.32
C TYR A 45 0.99 -30.75 5.07
N LEU A 46 -0.20 -30.42 4.57
CA LEU A 46 -1.05 -29.39 5.18
C LEU A 46 -2.00 -29.95 6.25
N LYS A 47 -2.13 -31.26 6.39
CA LYS A 47 -2.95 -31.89 7.42
C LYS A 47 -2.44 -31.57 8.83
N ASP A 48 -1.12 -31.56 9.00
CA ASP A 48 -0.49 -31.27 10.30
C ASP A 48 -0.70 -29.80 10.69
N VAL A 49 -0.64 -28.87 9.72
CA VAL A 49 -0.92 -27.45 9.96
C VAL A 49 -2.37 -27.25 10.38
N ARG A 50 -3.31 -28.00 9.78
CA ARG A 50 -4.73 -27.92 10.13
C ARG A 50 -4.99 -28.34 11.57
N SER A 51 -4.42 -29.44 12.05
CA SER A 51 -4.61 -29.89 13.43
C SER A 51 -4.15 -28.84 14.44
N VAL A 52 -3.01 -28.22 14.19
CA VAL A 52 -2.47 -27.15 15.06
C VAL A 52 -3.41 -25.94 15.08
N VAL A 53 -3.99 -25.56 13.95
CA VAL A 53 -4.91 -24.41 13.88
C VAL A 53 -6.24 -24.73 14.57
N GLU A 54 -6.80 -25.93 14.36
CA GLU A 54 -8.07 -26.36 14.97
C GLU A 54 -7.96 -26.53 16.49
N GLU A 55 -6.86 -27.11 16.98
CA GLU A 55 -6.62 -27.33 18.41
C GLU A 55 -6.41 -26.04 19.19
N ASN A 56 -5.80 -25.02 18.59
CA ASN A 56 -5.46 -23.76 19.26
C ASN A 56 -6.49 -22.65 19.01
N HIS A 57 -7.59 -22.90 18.30
CA HIS A 57 -8.59 -21.89 17.98
C HIS A 57 -8.03 -20.61 17.35
N MET A 58 -6.97 -20.76 16.55
CA MET A 58 -6.28 -19.59 15.98
C MET A 58 -7.13 -18.96 14.86
N TYR A 59 -7.72 -17.82 15.17
CA TYR A 59 -8.22 -16.89 14.16
C TYR A 59 -7.04 -16.03 13.69
N ILE A 60 -6.32 -16.50 12.68
CA ILE A 60 -5.23 -15.70 12.10
C ILE A 60 -5.84 -14.62 11.22
N ARG A 61 -6.10 -13.46 11.79
CA ARG A 61 -6.31 -12.25 11.04
C ARG A 61 -5.19 -11.27 11.35
N ILE A 62 -3.97 -11.60 10.94
CA ILE A 62 -2.85 -10.69 11.07
C ILE A 62 -2.32 -10.40 9.69
N ALA A 63 -2.65 -9.23 9.20
CA ALA A 63 -2.05 -8.67 8.01
C ALA A 63 -0.85 -7.79 8.39
N SER A 64 0.11 -8.30 9.16
CA SER A 64 1.38 -7.61 9.27
C SER A 64 2.36 -8.20 8.25
N ASN A 65 3.10 -7.33 7.56
CA ASN A 65 4.13 -7.77 6.62
C ASN A 65 5.21 -8.62 7.31
N ASP A 66 5.43 -8.38 8.58
CA ASP A 66 6.39 -9.10 9.41
C ASP A 66 5.92 -10.54 9.65
N PHE A 67 4.63 -10.74 9.89
CA PHE A 67 4.05 -12.08 9.94
C PHE A 67 4.27 -12.86 8.63
N PHE A 68 4.02 -12.24 7.47
CA PHE A 68 4.24 -12.90 6.19
C PHE A 68 5.71 -13.18 5.92
N ALA A 69 6.62 -12.26 6.28
CA ALA A 69 8.06 -12.44 6.12
C ALA A 69 8.57 -13.59 6.99
N VAL A 70 8.20 -13.59 8.28
CA VAL A 70 8.55 -14.65 9.23
C VAL A 70 7.95 -15.98 8.80
N SER A 71 6.66 -16.01 8.44
CA SER A 71 5.98 -17.22 7.97
C SER A 71 6.66 -17.81 6.74
N LYS A 72 7.00 -16.98 5.75
CA LYS A 72 7.68 -17.41 4.52
C LYS A 72 9.05 -18.02 4.82
N ASP A 73 9.83 -17.39 5.70
CA ASP A 73 11.15 -17.88 6.09
C ASP A 73 11.07 -19.20 6.83
N VAL A 74 10.22 -19.27 7.85
CA VAL A 74 10.04 -20.48 8.69
C VAL A 74 9.49 -21.64 7.86
N VAL A 75 8.44 -21.43 7.07
CA VAL A 75 7.85 -22.45 6.19
C VAL A 75 8.86 -22.93 5.15
N SER A 76 9.64 -22.03 4.56
CA SER A 76 10.69 -22.40 3.61
C SER A 76 11.77 -23.29 4.24
N LYS A 77 12.15 -23.01 5.49
CA LYS A 77 13.11 -23.83 6.25
C LYS A 77 12.53 -25.20 6.63
N MET A 78 11.24 -25.26 6.97
CA MET A 78 10.53 -26.54 7.19
C MET A 78 10.51 -27.39 5.92
N ILE A 79 10.08 -26.83 4.79
CA ILE A 79 10.03 -27.54 3.50
C ILE A 79 11.41 -28.06 3.10
N ALA A 80 12.46 -27.28 3.39
CA ALA A 80 13.84 -27.69 3.14
C ALA A 80 14.39 -28.74 4.14
N GLY A 81 13.57 -29.21 5.09
CA GLY A 81 13.97 -30.15 6.14
C GLY A 81 14.97 -29.59 7.15
N LYS A 82 15.12 -28.28 7.22
CA LYS A 82 16.05 -27.58 8.16
C LYS A 82 15.44 -27.35 9.52
N LEU A 83 14.12 -27.40 9.65
CA LEU A 83 13.37 -27.27 10.90
C LEU A 83 12.31 -28.37 10.96
N THR A 84 12.14 -28.96 12.14
CA THR A 84 10.92 -29.73 12.45
C THR A 84 9.74 -28.80 12.68
N ALA A 85 8.52 -29.32 12.69
CA ALA A 85 7.32 -28.52 12.98
C ALA A 85 7.42 -27.82 14.36
N GLU A 86 7.90 -28.53 15.36
CA GLU A 86 8.11 -27.98 16.71
C GLU A 86 9.16 -26.87 16.73
N GLN A 87 10.28 -27.06 16.04
CA GLN A 87 11.32 -26.04 15.93
C GLN A 87 10.82 -24.83 15.13
N ALA A 88 10.03 -25.07 14.09
CA ALA A 88 9.41 -24.00 13.30
C ALA A 88 8.46 -23.16 14.15
N TYR A 89 7.65 -23.82 14.99
CA TYR A 89 6.75 -23.14 15.93
C TYR A 89 7.53 -22.29 16.94
N GLN A 90 8.61 -22.82 17.52
CA GLN A 90 9.45 -22.09 18.47
C GLN A 90 10.13 -20.88 17.82
N VAL A 91 10.69 -21.05 16.61
CA VAL A 91 11.32 -19.95 15.86
C VAL A 91 10.28 -18.89 15.48
N PHE A 92 9.11 -19.33 15.04
CA PHE A 92 8.02 -18.43 14.66
C PHE A 92 7.55 -17.60 15.87
N ASN A 93 7.26 -18.25 16.99
CA ASN A 93 6.88 -17.55 18.21
C ASN A 93 7.98 -16.62 18.73
N ALA A 94 9.22 -17.07 18.75
CA ALA A 94 10.33 -16.23 19.22
C ALA A 94 10.49 -14.97 18.35
N GLN A 95 10.33 -15.08 17.03
CA GLN A 95 10.42 -13.94 16.12
C GLN A 95 9.20 -13.02 16.19
N LEU A 96 7.98 -13.56 16.36
CA LEU A 96 6.79 -12.76 16.56
C LEU A 96 6.72 -12.10 17.94
N LEU A 97 7.16 -12.82 18.98
CA LEU A 97 7.17 -12.31 20.36
C LEU A 97 8.36 -11.38 20.66
N ALA A 98 9.48 -11.54 19.94
CA ALA A 98 10.60 -10.60 20.03
C ALA A 98 10.23 -9.20 19.51
N ASP A 99 9.21 -9.12 18.62
CA ASP A 99 8.62 -7.86 18.19
C ASP A 99 7.51 -7.35 19.13
N GLU A 100 7.10 -8.12 20.13
CA GLU A 100 6.34 -7.65 21.27
C GLU A 100 7.30 -6.99 22.30
N GLU A 101 7.95 -5.92 21.89
CA GLU A 101 8.28 -4.88 22.86
C GLU A 101 7.01 -4.57 23.66
N PRO A 102 7.09 -4.34 24.99
CA PRO A 102 5.94 -4.01 25.82
C PRO A 102 5.16 -2.93 25.09
N ALA A 103 3.88 -3.19 24.84
CA ALA A 103 3.05 -2.42 23.92
C ALA A 103 3.43 -0.95 24.02
N ASP A 104 4.10 -0.45 22.98
CA ASP A 104 4.46 0.96 22.90
C ASP A 104 3.15 1.70 22.77
N ASN A 105 2.58 2.07 23.92
CA ASN A 105 1.32 2.78 24.03
C ASN A 105 1.54 4.28 23.82
N GLU A 106 2.78 4.70 23.60
CA GLU A 106 3.09 6.10 23.35
C GLU A 106 2.49 6.52 22.00
N THR A 107 1.67 7.55 22.04
CA THR A 107 1.12 8.17 20.84
C THR A 107 2.23 8.94 20.12
N VAL A 108 2.57 8.51 18.91
CA VAL A 108 3.59 9.18 18.07
C VAL A 108 2.96 10.02 16.97
N LEU A 109 1.69 9.76 16.64
CA LEU A 109 0.96 10.47 15.60
C LEU A 109 -0.52 10.52 15.97
N THR A 110 -1.15 11.68 15.87
CA THR A 110 -2.59 11.85 16.03
C THR A 110 -3.22 12.32 14.74
N SER A 111 -4.27 11.64 14.28
CA SER A 111 -5.14 12.13 13.24
C SER A 111 -6.45 12.62 13.83
N GLY A 112 -6.68 13.93 13.78
CA GLY A 112 -7.92 14.55 14.25
C GLY A 112 -9.14 14.30 13.35
N LYS A 113 -8.93 13.70 12.17
CA LYS A 113 -9.96 13.42 11.17
C LYS A 113 -9.73 12.04 10.54
N ALA A 114 -10.81 11.44 10.04
CA ALA A 114 -10.73 10.26 9.19
C ALA A 114 -10.65 10.67 7.72
N TYR A 115 -9.75 10.03 6.96
CA TYR A 115 -9.62 10.22 5.52
C TYR A 115 -9.83 8.91 4.79
N SER A 116 -10.74 8.93 3.81
CA SER A 116 -11.08 7.75 3.01
C SER A 116 -10.01 7.49 1.94
N ASN A 117 -9.71 6.21 1.72
CA ASN A 117 -8.88 5.76 0.61
C ASN A 117 -9.65 5.54 -0.70
N VAL A 118 -10.96 5.85 -0.73
CA VAL A 118 -11.77 5.79 -1.95
C VAL A 118 -11.26 6.83 -2.93
N PHE A 119 -11.04 6.39 -4.17
CA PHE A 119 -10.66 7.28 -5.26
C PHE A 119 -11.89 7.97 -5.84
N HIS A 120 -11.78 9.26 -6.05
CA HIS A 120 -12.77 10.10 -6.69
C HIS A 120 -12.19 10.72 -7.96
N ALA A 121 -12.98 10.77 -9.03
CA ALA A 121 -12.58 11.35 -10.31
C ALA A 121 -12.14 12.83 -10.19
N ASN A 122 -12.75 13.56 -9.27
CA ASN A 122 -12.33 14.89 -8.89
C ASN A 122 -11.73 14.84 -7.48
N GLY A 123 -10.43 15.03 -7.36
CA GLY A 123 -9.71 15.12 -6.11
C GLY A 123 -8.76 13.95 -5.82
N GLY A 124 -8.95 12.77 -6.42
CA GLY A 124 -8.18 11.57 -6.10
C GLY A 124 -8.64 10.93 -4.78
N SER A 125 -7.72 10.41 -3.98
CA SER A 125 -7.99 9.80 -2.67
C SER A 125 -7.50 10.71 -1.54
N ALA A 126 -8.37 11.06 -0.60
CA ALA A 126 -8.02 11.93 0.51
C ALA A 126 -6.94 11.31 1.42
N ALA A 127 -7.04 10.01 1.74
CA ALA A 127 -6.04 9.34 2.57
C ALA A 127 -4.66 9.32 1.91
N PHE A 128 -4.59 9.01 0.61
CA PHE A 128 -3.32 8.96 -0.11
C PHE A 128 -2.74 10.37 -0.32
N SER A 129 -3.60 11.37 -0.52
CA SER A 129 -3.19 12.77 -0.58
C SER A 129 -2.56 13.25 0.72
N VAL A 130 -3.19 12.97 1.87
CA VAL A 130 -2.64 13.28 3.21
C VAL A 130 -1.26 12.66 3.38
N MET A 131 -1.10 11.38 3.06
CA MET A 131 0.17 10.67 3.20
C MET A 131 1.24 11.23 2.25
N ALA A 132 0.87 11.48 0.99
CA ALA A 132 1.78 12.02 0.00
C ALA A 132 2.22 13.47 0.35
N ASN A 133 1.29 14.32 0.80
CA ASN A 133 1.60 15.68 1.22
C ASN A 133 2.50 15.69 2.45
N THR A 134 2.24 14.83 3.43
CA THR A 134 3.08 14.71 4.61
C THR A 134 4.49 14.31 4.22
N LEU A 135 4.65 13.25 3.42
CA LEU A 135 5.98 12.80 2.97
C LEU A 135 6.68 13.82 2.07
N ARG A 136 5.95 14.54 1.21
CA ARG A 136 6.53 15.65 0.43
C ARG A 136 7.17 16.69 1.35
N GLY A 137 6.48 17.04 2.43
CA GLY A 137 7.02 17.96 3.46
C GLY A 137 8.24 17.37 4.17
N VAL A 138 8.24 16.09 4.52
CA VAL A 138 9.36 15.39 5.16
C VAL A 138 10.60 15.40 4.27
N TYR A 139 10.43 15.13 2.97
CA TYR A 139 11.53 15.17 2.00
C TYR A 139 11.94 16.58 1.57
N GLY A 140 11.13 17.59 1.87
CA GLY A 140 11.40 18.99 1.52
C GLY A 140 11.42 19.25 0.01
N THR A 141 10.64 18.47 -0.78
CA THR A 141 10.61 18.61 -2.23
C THR A 141 9.36 19.34 -2.72
N ASP A 142 9.43 19.88 -3.94
CA ASP A 142 8.30 20.60 -4.57
C ASP A 142 7.17 19.65 -4.94
N VAL A 143 7.51 18.43 -5.38
CA VAL A 143 6.59 17.42 -5.89
C VAL A 143 6.92 16.06 -5.30
N LEU A 144 5.89 15.27 -5.02
CA LEU A 144 6.03 13.86 -4.70
C LEU A 144 5.18 13.04 -5.67
N LEU A 145 5.78 11.98 -6.22
CA LEU A 145 5.14 10.99 -7.08
C LEU A 145 5.15 9.62 -6.39
N ALA A 146 3.99 8.99 -6.27
CA ALA A 146 3.81 7.69 -5.68
C ALA A 146 2.68 6.92 -6.38
N THR A 147 2.49 5.67 -6.02
CA THR A 147 1.29 4.91 -6.37
C THR A 147 0.45 4.63 -5.12
N ALA A 148 -0.82 4.32 -5.29
CA ALA A 148 -1.70 3.97 -4.17
C ALA A 148 -1.19 2.77 -3.35
N ASN A 149 -0.37 1.90 -3.95
CA ASN A 149 0.28 0.78 -3.23
C ASN A 149 1.39 1.22 -2.26
N SER A 150 1.82 2.48 -2.34
CA SER A 150 2.77 3.03 -1.37
C SER A 150 2.16 3.25 0.01
N PHE A 151 0.84 3.20 0.13
CA PHE A 151 0.09 3.55 1.33
C PHE A 151 -0.93 2.49 1.71
N THR A 152 -1.17 2.34 3.02
CA THR A 152 -2.09 1.33 3.55
C THR A 152 -3.46 1.94 3.88
N GLY A 153 -4.47 1.63 3.06
CA GLY A 153 -5.86 1.87 3.42
C GLY A 153 -6.23 3.33 3.71
N SER A 154 -7.27 3.49 4.53
CA SER A 154 -7.75 4.78 5.02
C SER A 154 -6.94 5.24 6.23
N VAL A 155 -6.84 6.55 6.42
CA VAL A 155 -6.34 7.13 7.66
C VAL A 155 -7.53 7.25 8.61
N LEU A 156 -7.47 6.64 9.78
CA LEU A 156 -8.53 6.70 10.78
C LEU A 156 -8.37 7.94 11.67
N GLN A 157 -9.46 8.43 12.21
CA GLN A 157 -9.42 9.41 13.29
C GLN A 157 -9.02 8.66 14.57
N ALA A 158 -7.75 8.72 14.92
CA ALA A 158 -7.18 7.96 16.03
C ALA A 158 -5.82 8.49 16.46
N ASP A 159 -5.41 8.08 17.64
CA ASP A 159 -4.03 8.12 18.09
C ASP A 159 -3.30 6.85 17.62
N TYR A 160 -2.14 7.05 17.03
CA TYR A 160 -1.31 5.99 16.47
C TYR A 160 -0.06 5.81 17.32
N ASN A 161 0.21 4.59 17.76
CA ASN A 161 1.51 4.23 18.27
C ASN A 161 2.51 3.98 17.13
N GLN A 162 3.78 3.77 17.45
CA GLN A 162 4.86 3.55 16.48
C GLN A 162 4.55 2.44 15.47
N LYS A 163 4.01 1.32 15.93
CA LYS A 163 3.68 0.16 15.07
C LYS A 163 2.53 0.46 14.12
N MET A 164 1.47 1.09 14.61
CA MET A 164 0.34 1.51 13.78
C MET A 164 0.77 2.54 12.73
N ALA A 165 1.55 3.54 13.13
CA ALA A 165 2.07 4.57 12.23
C ALA A 165 2.98 3.95 11.16
N ALA A 166 3.89 3.04 11.54
CA ALA A 166 4.77 2.34 10.59
C ALA A 166 4.00 1.52 9.56
N SER A 167 2.82 1.00 9.92
CA SER A 167 1.98 0.22 9.01
C SER A 167 1.30 1.05 7.90
N MET A 168 1.31 2.38 8.00
CA MET A 168 0.73 3.27 6.99
C MET A 168 1.52 3.30 5.67
N ILE A 169 2.78 2.84 5.69
CA ILE A 169 3.66 2.77 4.52
C ILE A 169 3.83 1.33 4.06
N MET A 170 3.62 1.08 2.77
CA MET A 170 3.80 -0.23 2.14
C MET A 170 4.40 -0.09 0.73
N PRO A 171 5.08 -1.10 0.18
CA PRO A 171 5.64 -2.30 0.83
C PRO A 171 6.91 -1.99 1.63
N ASN A 172 7.45 -2.97 2.35
CA ASN A 172 8.72 -2.81 3.09
C ASN A 172 9.89 -2.42 2.19
N GLY A 173 9.86 -2.80 0.92
CA GLY A 173 10.87 -2.45 -0.10
C GLY A 173 10.61 -1.13 -0.83
N LEU A 174 9.79 -0.23 -0.28
CA LEU A 174 9.55 1.08 -0.88
C LEU A 174 10.75 2.00 -0.64
N MET A 175 11.30 2.51 -1.74
CA MET A 175 12.41 3.47 -1.73
C MET A 175 11.94 4.84 -2.16
N SER A 176 12.64 5.87 -1.72
CA SER A 176 12.53 7.22 -2.24
C SER A 176 13.74 7.57 -3.08
N ARG A 177 13.52 8.24 -4.19
CA ARG A 177 14.58 8.81 -5.04
C ARG A 177 14.27 10.27 -5.32
N GLN A 178 15.21 11.14 -5.01
CA GLN A 178 15.08 12.58 -5.24
C GLN A 178 15.77 12.99 -6.53
N ARG A 179 15.10 13.84 -7.31
CA ARG A 179 15.58 14.40 -8.56
C ARG A 179 15.28 15.88 -8.64
N THR A 180 16.17 16.63 -9.30
CA THR A 180 15.85 17.96 -9.83
C THR A 180 15.51 17.79 -11.30
N MET A 181 14.32 18.24 -11.68
CA MET A 181 13.78 18.08 -13.04
C MET A 181 13.35 19.42 -13.60
N THR A 182 13.41 19.56 -14.91
CA THR A 182 12.65 20.59 -15.62
C THR A 182 11.16 20.23 -15.66
N GLY A 183 10.30 21.19 -15.90
CA GLY A 183 8.87 20.94 -16.07
C GLY A 183 8.58 20.00 -17.24
N ALA A 184 9.37 20.04 -18.31
CA ALA A 184 9.25 19.13 -19.43
C ALA A 184 9.58 17.67 -19.02
N GLU A 185 10.66 17.46 -18.25
CA GLU A 185 11.01 16.14 -17.71
C GLU A 185 9.95 15.62 -16.73
N LEU A 186 9.44 16.48 -15.84
CA LEU A 186 8.37 16.10 -14.93
C LEU A 186 7.08 15.71 -15.69
N LYS A 187 6.69 16.48 -16.71
CA LYS A 187 5.54 16.12 -17.57
C LYS A 187 5.70 14.75 -18.20
N LYS A 188 6.90 14.46 -18.75
CA LYS A 188 7.22 13.14 -19.33
C LYS A 188 7.12 12.03 -18.29
N THR A 189 7.64 12.26 -17.08
CA THR A 189 7.59 11.29 -15.97
C THR A 189 6.15 11.03 -15.51
N VAL A 190 5.35 12.09 -15.30
CA VAL A 190 3.94 11.96 -14.91
C VAL A 190 3.12 11.29 -16.01
N HIS A 191 3.40 11.57 -17.27
CA HIS A 191 2.76 10.93 -18.41
C HIS A 191 3.00 9.41 -18.41
N ALA A 192 4.23 8.98 -18.19
CA ALA A 192 4.57 7.55 -18.04
C ALA A 192 3.84 6.91 -16.85
N PHE A 193 3.68 7.63 -15.73
CA PHE A 193 2.89 7.18 -14.58
C PHE A 193 1.42 6.98 -14.91
N VAL A 194 0.81 7.89 -15.65
CA VAL A 194 -0.61 7.86 -16.01
C VAL A 194 -0.88 6.79 -17.05
N GLU A 195 -0.05 6.68 -18.08
CA GLU A 195 -0.20 5.66 -19.14
C GLU A 195 0.09 4.24 -18.65
N GLY A 196 0.95 4.10 -17.65
CA GLY A 196 1.22 2.82 -16.98
C GLY A 196 0.08 2.32 -16.08
N CYS A 197 -1.05 3.04 -16.00
CA CYS A 197 -2.24 2.63 -15.25
C CYS A 197 -3.01 1.53 -16.00
N GLU A 198 -2.48 0.32 -16.02
CA GLU A 198 -3.19 -0.83 -16.57
C GLU A 198 -4.43 -1.16 -15.74
N GLY A 199 -5.58 -1.34 -16.43
CA GLY A 199 -6.85 -1.76 -15.81
C GLY A 199 -7.70 -0.65 -15.20
N GLY A 200 -7.37 0.61 -15.43
CA GLY A 200 -8.22 1.76 -15.12
C GLY A 200 -8.07 2.35 -13.72
N PHE A 201 -8.62 3.56 -13.57
CA PHE A 201 -8.71 4.27 -12.29
C PHE A 201 -9.86 3.69 -11.44
N VAL A 202 -9.85 2.39 -11.21
CA VAL A 202 -10.87 1.71 -10.40
C VAL A 202 -10.33 1.34 -9.03
N PRO A 203 -11.17 1.37 -7.97
CA PRO A 203 -10.74 1.12 -6.60
C PRO A 203 -10.02 -0.23 -6.38
N PHE A 204 -10.25 -1.20 -7.26
CA PHE A 204 -9.69 -2.55 -7.15
C PHE A 204 -8.30 -2.71 -7.77
N ASN A 205 -7.87 -1.77 -8.61
CA ASN A 205 -6.54 -1.79 -9.21
C ASN A 205 -5.60 -0.76 -8.56
N ARG A 206 -5.45 -0.85 -7.25
CA ARG A 206 -4.68 0.11 -6.43
C ARG A 206 -3.22 0.24 -6.87
N GLY A 207 -2.65 -0.83 -7.46
CA GLY A 207 -1.23 -0.87 -7.83
C GLY A 207 -0.81 0.15 -8.87
N SER A 208 -1.75 0.58 -9.70
CA SER A 208 -1.48 1.48 -10.82
C SER A 208 -2.04 2.89 -10.62
N LEU A 209 -2.84 3.15 -9.56
CA LEU A 209 -3.37 4.50 -9.33
C LEU A 209 -2.24 5.48 -8.98
N PRO A 210 -2.00 6.51 -9.79
CA PRO A 210 -1.01 7.53 -9.46
C PRO A 210 -1.48 8.37 -8.28
N VAL A 211 -0.54 8.69 -7.40
CA VAL A 211 -0.71 9.63 -6.30
C VAL A 211 0.35 10.70 -6.44
N VAL A 212 -0.09 11.95 -6.58
CA VAL A 212 0.82 13.08 -6.73
C VAL A 212 0.56 14.10 -5.62
N SER A 213 1.59 14.84 -5.24
CA SER A 213 1.49 15.94 -4.28
C SER A 213 2.35 17.11 -4.74
N GLY A 214 1.89 18.33 -4.48
CA GLY A 214 2.53 19.57 -4.94
C GLY A 214 2.20 19.97 -6.37
N ILE A 215 1.51 19.10 -7.11
CA ILE A 215 0.92 19.37 -8.43
C ILE A 215 -0.49 18.78 -8.49
N ALA A 216 -1.29 19.31 -9.42
CA ALA A 216 -2.55 18.69 -9.81
C ALA A 216 -2.49 18.27 -11.28
N VAL A 217 -3.05 17.10 -11.58
CA VAL A 217 -3.04 16.50 -12.92
C VAL A 217 -4.46 16.40 -13.49
N GLU A 218 -4.61 16.70 -14.76
CA GLU A 218 -5.82 16.43 -15.53
C GLU A 218 -5.60 15.25 -16.46
N VAL A 219 -6.48 14.27 -16.37
CA VAL A 219 -6.41 13.03 -17.14
C VAL A 219 -7.70 12.84 -17.91
N LYS A 220 -7.59 12.48 -19.17
CA LYS A 220 -8.74 12.13 -20.02
C LYS A 220 -8.77 10.62 -20.26
N GLU A 221 -9.94 10.04 -20.04
CA GLU A 221 -10.20 8.64 -20.39
C GLU A 221 -10.79 8.53 -21.79
N ASN A 222 -10.19 7.65 -22.61
CA ASN A 222 -10.70 7.30 -23.93
C ASN A 222 -10.67 5.77 -24.08
N ASN A 223 -11.81 5.11 -23.94
CA ASN A 223 -11.96 3.66 -24.15
C ASN A 223 -10.94 2.80 -23.36
N GLY A 224 -10.72 3.14 -22.10
CA GLY A 224 -9.77 2.43 -21.22
C GLY A 224 -8.31 2.86 -21.35
N SER A 225 -8.03 3.81 -22.23
CA SER A 225 -6.72 4.46 -22.31
C SER A 225 -6.77 5.82 -21.58
N TYR A 226 -5.70 6.17 -20.92
CA TYR A 226 -5.59 7.40 -20.12
C TYR A 226 -4.55 8.33 -20.74
N THR A 227 -4.91 9.58 -20.93
CA THR A 227 -4.03 10.60 -21.50
C THR A 227 -3.92 11.76 -20.52
N LEU A 228 -2.72 12.13 -20.15
CA LEU A 228 -2.43 13.33 -19.38
C LEU A 228 -2.72 14.56 -20.27
N THR A 229 -3.65 15.42 -19.84
CA THR A 229 -4.04 16.62 -20.61
C THR A 229 -3.54 17.91 -19.99
N GLY A 230 -3.16 17.89 -18.72
CA GLY A 230 -2.63 19.08 -18.05
C GLY A 230 -1.95 18.78 -16.72
N ILE A 231 -0.95 19.60 -16.38
CA ILE A 231 -0.34 19.65 -15.05
C ILE A 231 -0.33 21.10 -14.60
N THR A 232 -0.83 21.32 -13.39
CA THR A 232 -0.77 22.63 -12.75
C THR A 232 0.02 22.54 -11.44
N ARG A 233 0.74 23.60 -11.11
CA ARG A 233 1.40 23.81 -9.83
C ARG A 233 0.95 25.16 -9.27
N ASN A 234 0.46 25.17 -8.02
CA ASN A 234 -0.11 26.36 -7.40
C ASN A 234 -1.21 27.04 -8.25
N GLY A 235 -2.03 26.22 -8.94
CA GLY A 235 -3.11 26.69 -9.80
C GLY A 235 -2.68 27.26 -11.15
N GLN A 236 -1.38 27.24 -11.48
CA GLN A 236 -0.85 27.71 -12.77
C GLN A 236 -0.33 26.53 -13.60
N PRO A 237 -0.46 26.56 -14.93
CA PRO A 237 0.15 25.54 -15.78
C PRO A 237 1.66 25.44 -15.54
N LEU A 238 2.17 24.21 -15.40
CA LEU A 238 3.60 23.97 -15.25
C LEU A 238 4.34 24.34 -16.54
N GLY A 239 5.30 25.26 -16.46
CA GLY A 239 6.16 25.65 -17.61
C GLY A 239 7.22 24.57 -17.89
N ASP A 240 7.59 24.41 -19.17
CA ASP A 240 8.60 23.40 -19.56
C ASP A 240 9.98 23.68 -18.96
N ASN A 241 10.31 24.93 -18.75
CA ASN A 241 11.61 25.37 -18.20
C ASN A 241 11.58 25.55 -16.67
N ASP A 242 10.44 25.33 -16.01
CA ASP A 242 10.36 25.41 -14.55
C ASP A 242 11.29 24.35 -13.96
N THR A 243 12.04 24.73 -12.93
CA THR A 243 12.87 23.75 -12.19
C THR A 243 12.13 23.33 -10.93
N VAL A 244 12.00 22.03 -10.73
CA VAL A 244 11.30 21.43 -9.59
C VAL A 244 12.13 20.32 -8.96
N THR A 245 12.06 20.22 -7.64
CA THR A 245 12.59 19.06 -6.90
C THR A 245 11.48 18.03 -6.74
N VAL A 246 11.77 16.80 -7.06
CA VAL A 246 10.81 15.69 -7.12
C VAL A 246 11.28 14.54 -6.27
N THR A 247 10.41 14.02 -5.40
CA THR A 247 10.60 12.73 -4.73
C THR A 247 9.72 11.69 -5.39
N CYS A 248 10.30 10.62 -5.90
CA CYS A 248 9.57 9.45 -6.39
C CYS A 248 9.60 8.35 -5.34
N LEU A 249 8.43 7.77 -5.03
CA LEU A 249 8.30 6.61 -4.16
C LEU A 249 7.92 5.39 -4.99
N ALA A 250 8.81 4.40 -5.04
CA ALA A 250 8.58 3.16 -5.78
C ALA A 250 9.49 2.04 -5.24
N THR A 251 9.19 0.80 -5.59
CA THR A 251 10.16 -0.28 -5.43
C THR A 251 11.31 -0.09 -6.44
N GLU A 252 12.48 -0.66 -6.18
CA GLU A 252 13.65 -0.53 -7.05
C GLU A 252 13.30 -0.81 -8.52
N LYS A 253 12.63 -1.93 -8.79
CA LYS A 253 12.20 -2.31 -10.14
C LYS A 253 11.25 -1.29 -10.80
N GLN A 254 10.33 -0.71 -10.04
CA GLN A 254 9.42 0.32 -10.54
C GLN A 254 10.16 1.65 -10.76
N MET A 255 11.13 1.96 -9.91
CA MET A 255 11.94 3.17 -9.99
C MET A 255 12.72 3.24 -11.30
N GLU A 256 13.29 2.11 -11.74
CA GLU A 256 13.99 2.03 -13.03
C GLU A 256 13.07 2.27 -14.23
N ALA A 257 11.83 1.80 -14.15
CA ALA A 257 10.83 2.01 -15.20
C ALA A 257 10.28 3.45 -15.23
N LEU A 258 10.13 4.07 -14.06
CA LEU A 258 9.51 5.40 -13.92
C LEU A 258 10.50 6.55 -14.14
N LEU A 259 11.74 6.36 -13.71
CA LEU A 259 12.82 7.32 -13.88
C LEU A 259 13.79 6.78 -14.92
N ALA A 260 13.44 6.98 -16.20
CA ALA A 260 14.39 6.74 -17.26
C ALA A 260 15.72 7.45 -16.93
N SER A 261 16.84 6.91 -17.44
CA SER A 261 18.21 7.37 -17.11
C SER A 261 18.46 8.86 -17.37
N ASP A 262 17.59 9.49 -18.17
CA ASP A 262 17.64 10.90 -18.56
C ASP A 262 16.64 11.81 -17.81
N SER A 263 15.93 11.27 -16.79
CA SER A 263 14.93 12.04 -16.04
C SER A 263 15.57 12.85 -14.91
N GLY A 264 16.12 14.00 -15.22
CA GLY A 264 16.67 14.94 -14.25
C GLY A 264 18.01 14.53 -13.64
N THR A 265 18.49 15.35 -12.70
CA THR A 265 19.73 15.10 -11.95
C THR A 265 19.44 14.61 -10.55
N SER A 266 20.32 13.78 -9.98
CA SER A 266 20.18 13.32 -8.59
C SER A 266 20.21 14.53 -7.63
N ALA A 267 19.25 14.57 -6.71
CA ALA A 267 19.13 15.62 -5.71
C ALA A 267 19.35 15.12 -4.27
N GLY A 268 19.70 13.83 -4.10
CA GLY A 268 19.94 13.23 -2.80
C GLY A 268 20.24 11.73 -2.93
N GLU A 269 20.47 11.10 -1.79
CA GLU A 269 20.62 9.64 -1.70
C GLU A 269 19.25 8.95 -1.66
N ASP A 270 19.21 7.74 -2.22
CA ASP A 270 18.03 6.88 -2.11
C ASP A 270 17.86 6.42 -0.65
N THR A 271 16.64 6.53 -0.12
CA THR A 271 16.34 6.12 1.26
C THR A 271 15.16 5.16 1.32
N TRP A 272 15.12 4.34 2.36
CA TRP A 272 13.96 3.52 2.66
C TRP A 272 12.85 4.37 3.25
N VAL A 273 11.73 4.49 2.55
CA VAL A 273 10.60 5.35 2.94
C VAL A 273 10.10 5.00 4.34
N LYS A 274 10.08 3.71 4.69
CA LYS A 274 9.64 3.26 6.02
C LYS A 274 10.53 3.77 7.16
N ASN A 275 11.84 3.87 6.93
CA ASN A 275 12.76 4.44 7.90
C ASN A 275 12.55 5.94 8.06
N THR A 276 12.50 6.67 6.95
CA THR A 276 12.22 8.12 6.95
C THR A 276 10.88 8.43 7.64
N TRP A 277 9.86 7.64 7.35
CA TRP A 277 8.54 7.78 7.99
C TRP A 277 8.59 7.51 9.49
N ARG A 278 9.24 6.41 9.90
CA ARG A 278 9.42 6.07 11.33
C ARG A 278 10.12 7.19 12.09
N ASP A 279 11.20 7.71 11.53
CA ASP A 279 11.98 8.78 12.18
C ASP A 279 11.16 10.08 12.29
N TYR A 280 10.34 10.39 11.27
CA TYR A 280 9.42 11.52 11.29
C TYR A 280 8.36 11.38 12.39
N VAL A 281 7.67 10.24 12.47
CA VAL A 281 6.60 10.05 13.46
C VAL A 281 7.15 9.98 14.88
N SER A 282 8.35 9.46 15.09
CA SER A 282 9.03 9.46 16.41
C SER A 282 9.34 10.86 16.93
N GLY A 283 9.35 11.87 16.07
CA GLY A 283 9.57 13.28 16.43
C GLY A 283 8.29 14.04 16.81
N GLY A 284 7.14 13.39 16.95
CA GLY A 284 5.87 14.07 17.25
C GLY A 284 5.23 14.67 15.99
N ALA A 285 4.96 13.84 15.02
CA ALA A 285 4.51 14.21 13.68
C ALA A 285 3.08 14.75 13.63
N ALA A 286 2.80 15.57 12.61
CA ALA A 286 1.46 15.96 12.20
C ALA A 286 1.22 15.57 10.74
N LEU A 287 0.01 15.10 10.44
CA LEU A 287 -0.41 14.86 9.06
C LEU A 287 -0.74 16.17 8.36
N ALA A 288 -0.33 16.29 7.11
CA ALA A 288 -0.74 17.40 6.25
C ALA A 288 -2.22 17.29 5.87
N GLU A 289 -2.85 18.40 5.50
CA GLU A 289 -4.20 18.40 4.93
C GLU A 289 -4.18 17.81 3.50
N PRO A 290 -5.28 17.14 3.07
CA PRO A 290 -5.37 16.62 1.72
C PRO A 290 -5.48 17.72 0.67
N GLU A 291 -4.90 17.50 -0.50
CA GLU A 291 -5.04 18.32 -1.69
C GLU A 291 -5.84 17.57 -2.76
N ASN A 292 -6.58 18.32 -3.58
CA ASN A 292 -7.18 17.77 -4.78
C ASN A 292 -6.08 17.68 -5.86
N TYR A 293 -5.58 16.48 -6.10
CA TYR A 293 -4.43 16.28 -6.98
C TYR A 293 -4.78 15.73 -8.36
N MET A 294 -6.04 15.37 -8.59
CA MET A 294 -6.44 14.72 -9.85
C MET A 294 -7.82 15.18 -10.32
N THR A 295 -7.96 15.39 -11.62
CA THR A 295 -9.24 15.51 -12.32
C THR A 295 -9.25 14.51 -13.47
N LEU A 296 -10.18 13.55 -13.43
CA LEU A 296 -10.41 12.56 -14.48
C LEU A 296 -11.65 12.97 -15.27
N ARG A 297 -11.53 13.09 -16.61
CA ARG A 297 -12.61 13.49 -17.52
C ARG A 297 -12.87 12.43 -18.59
#